data_5e5cc803329b9dcb2e6ec2695c05ca05
#
_entry.id   5e5cc803329b9dcb2e6ec2695c05ca05
#
_cell.length_a   1.000
_cell.length_b   1.000
_cell.length_c   1.000
_cell.angle_alpha   90.00
_cell.angle_beta   90.00
_cell.angle_gamma   90.00
#
_symmetry.space_group_name_H-M   'P 1'
#
loop_
_entity.id
_entity.type
_entity.pdbx_description
1 polymer ?
#
loop_
_entity_poly.entity_id
_entity_poly.type
_entity_poly.pdbx_seq_one_letter_code
_entity_poly.pdbx_strand_id
1 'polypeptide(L)'
;MKKHSNDLIGDIVKAFGKYADRPAFVIEDTACTYGELATCVQKISSLFKDREDKIIGIVAENRLETYASILSALICGKAYVILHPSY
;
A
#
# COMPACT_ATOMS: atom_id res chain seq x y z
N MET A 1 3.18 -11.07 -25.03
CA MET A 1 2.41 -10.93 -23.80
C MET A 1 2.86 -9.73 -22.99
N LYS A 2 1.94 -8.94 -22.57
CA LYS A 2 2.26 -7.74 -21.81
C LYS A 2 2.08 -7.95 -20.33
N LYS A 3 2.88 -7.24 -19.57
CA LYS A 3 2.66 -7.17 -18.13
C LYS A 3 1.47 -6.29 -17.84
N HIS A 4 0.67 -6.70 -16.90
CA HIS A 4 -0.48 -5.94 -16.44
C HIS A 4 -0.25 -5.48 -15.02
N SER A 5 -1.08 -4.54 -14.58
CA SER A 5 -1.02 -4.08 -13.20
C SER A 5 -1.14 -5.24 -12.21
N ASN A 6 -1.92 -6.25 -12.56
CA ASN A 6 -2.07 -7.42 -11.69
C ASN A 6 -0.77 -8.18 -11.52
N ASP A 7 0.03 -8.26 -12.59
CA ASP A 7 1.33 -8.93 -12.49
C ASP A 7 2.26 -8.17 -11.56
N LEU A 8 2.26 -6.85 -11.67
CA LEU A 8 3.07 -6.00 -10.82
C LEU A 8 2.65 -6.14 -9.36
N ILE A 9 1.35 -6.15 -9.11
CA ILE A 9 0.82 -6.31 -7.77
C ILE A 9 1.23 -7.66 -7.20
N GLY A 10 1.16 -8.72 -8.01
CA GLY A 10 1.59 -10.04 -7.60
C GLY A 10 3.06 -10.07 -7.22
N ASP A 11 3.90 -9.37 -7.98
CA ASP A 11 5.32 -9.30 -7.70
C ASP A 11 5.58 -8.57 -6.38
N ILE A 12 4.82 -7.52 -6.11
CA ILE A 12 4.95 -6.77 -4.86
C ILE A 12 4.56 -7.65 -3.68
N VAL A 13 3.46 -8.38 -3.79
CA VAL A 13 2.98 -9.25 -2.72
C VAL A 13 4.00 -10.36 -2.45
N LYS A 14 4.60 -10.91 -3.49
CA LYS A 14 5.64 -11.92 -3.30
C LYS A 14 6.86 -11.35 -2.59
N ALA A 15 7.21 -10.12 -2.90
CA ALA A 15 8.34 -9.47 -2.26
C ALA A 15 8.10 -9.29 -0.77
N PHE A 16 6.85 -9.05 -0.35
CA PHE A 16 6.53 -8.94 1.07
C PHE A 16 6.94 -10.18 1.86
N GLY A 17 6.68 -11.36 1.29
CA GLY A 17 7.02 -12.59 1.96
C GLY A 17 8.51 -12.92 1.88
N LYS A 18 9.08 -12.71 0.71
CA LYS A 18 10.48 -13.08 0.47
C LYS A 18 11.46 -12.17 1.20
N TYR A 19 11.12 -10.90 1.33
CA TYR A 19 12.03 -9.91 1.90
C TYR A 19 11.47 -9.27 3.16
N ALA A 20 10.70 -10.04 3.93
CA ALA A 20 9.98 -9.49 5.09
C ALA A 20 10.89 -8.74 6.07
N ASP A 21 12.11 -9.23 6.26
CA ASP A 21 13.05 -8.62 7.22
C ASP A 21 13.84 -7.46 6.63
N ARG A 22 13.70 -7.21 5.34
CA ARG A 22 14.46 -6.14 4.71
C ARG A 22 13.72 -4.83 4.77
N PRO A 23 14.45 -3.72 4.86
CA PRO A 23 13.81 -2.41 4.85
C PRO A 23 13.20 -2.12 3.49
N ALA A 24 11.95 -1.65 3.51
CA ALA A 24 11.26 -1.22 2.30
C ALA A 24 11.52 0.26 2.05
N PHE A 25 11.50 1.07 3.11
CA PHE A 25 11.77 2.50 3.03
C PHE A 25 12.01 3.05 4.43
N VAL A 26 12.43 4.31 4.49
CA VAL A 26 12.74 4.98 5.74
C VAL A 26 11.79 6.16 5.92
N ILE A 27 11.17 6.23 7.09
CA ILE A 27 10.29 7.34 7.46
C ILE A 27 10.82 7.94 8.74
N GLU A 28 11.19 9.23 8.69
CA GLU A 28 11.67 9.97 9.86
C GLU A 28 12.77 9.20 10.59
N ASP A 29 13.77 8.75 9.84
CA ASP A 29 14.93 8.02 10.34
C ASP A 29 14.61 6.63 10.89
N THR A 30 13.39 6.17 10.70
CA THR A 30 13.00 4.82 11.11
C THR A 30 12.79 3.95 9.88
N ALA A 31 13.52 2.84 9.81
CA ALA A 31 13.36 1.91 8.71
C ALA A 31 12.08 1.10 8.89
N CYS A 32 11.29 1.02 7.82
CA CYS A 32 10.09 0.20 7.78
C CYS A 32 10.38 -1.03 6.93
N THR A 33 10.19 -2.21 7.48
CA THR A 33 10.46 -3.44 6.77
C THR A 33 9.31 -3.80 5.84
N TYR A 34 9.60 -4.67 4.88
CA TYR A 34 8.54 -5.20 4.02
C TYR A 34 7.48 -5.94 4.80
N GLY A 35 7.88 -6.63 5.88
CA GLY A 35 6.92 -7.33 6.74
C GLY A 35 5.95 -6.37 7.41
N GLU A 36 6.47 -5.25 7.92
CA GLU A 36 5.62 -4.24 8.53
C GLU A 36 4.67 -3.62 7.51
N LEU A 37 5.18 -3.34 6.32
CA LEU A 37 4.36 -2.82 5.23
C LEU A 37 3.28 -3.82 4.85
N ALA A 38 3.62 -5.09 4.74
CA ALA A 38 2.67 -6.13 4.38
C ALA A 38 1.55 -6.25 5.41
N THR A 39 1.88 -6.19 6.70
CA THR A 39 0.89 -6.26 7.75
C THR A 39 -0.09 -5.10 7.66
N CYS A 40 0.43 -3.91 7.43
CA CYS A 40 -0.40 -2.72 7.30
C CYS A 40 -1.29 -2.81 6.07
N VAL A 41 -0.72 -3.24 4.94
CA VAL A 41 -1.47 -3.41 3.69
C VAL A 41 -2.60 -4.42 3.88
N GLN A 42 -2.34 -5.50 4.59
CA GLN A 42 -3.34 -6.54 4.82
C GLN A 42 -4.54 -6.00 5.58
N LYS A 43 -4.29 -5.23 6.63
CA LYS A 43 -5.36 -4.63 7.43
C LYS A 43 -6.17 -3.64 6.60
N ILE A 44 -5.49 -2.77 5.89
CA ILE A 44 -6.17 -1.72 5.11
C ILE A 44 -6.93 -2.33 3.93
N SER A 45 -6.34 -3.32 3.27
CA SER A 45 -7.00 -3.99 2.16
C SER A 45 -8.31 -4.65 2.59
N SER A 46 -8.31 -5.22 3.79
CA SER A 46 -9.53 -5.83 4.32
C SER A 46 -10.66 -4.81 4.46
N LEU A 47 -10.31 -3.59 4.90
CA LEU A 47 -11.29 -2.51 5.00
C LEU A 47 -11.79 -2.09 3.62
N PHE A 48 -10.88 -1.98 2.65
CA PHE A 48 -11.26 -1.53 1.31
C PHE A 48 -12.13 -2.54 0.59
N LYS A 49 -11.92 -3.84 0.83
CA LYS A 49 -12.71 -4.87 0.17
C LYS A 49 -14.19 -4.79 0.51
N ASP A 50 -14.50 -4.36 1.71
CA ASP A 50 -15.88 -4.28 2.17
C ASP A 50 -16.60 -3.04 1.67
N ARG A 51 -15.89 -2.13 1.02
CA ARG A 51 -16.47 -0.88 0.53
C ARG A 51 -16.75 -0.98 -0.96
N GLU A 52 -17.87 -0.42 -1.37
CA GLU A 52 -18.22 -0.37 -2.79
C GLU A 52 -17.61 0.82 -3.50
N ASP A 53 -17.04 1.75 -2.76
CA ASP A 53 -16.40 2.92 -3.33
C ASP A 53 -15.27 2.52 -4.26
N LYS A 54 -15.22 3.14 -5.42
CA LYS A 54 -14.17 2.85 -6.40
C LYS A 54 -12.99 3.80 -6.29
N ILE A 55 -13.15 4.89 -5.54
CA ILE A 55 -12.13 5.90 -5.36
C ILE A 55 -11.90 6.10 -3.88
N ILE A 56 -10.64 6.05 -3.47
CA ILE A 56 -10.24 6.20 -2.07
C ILE A 56 -9.46 7.50 -1.92
N GLY A 57 -9.87 8.32 -0.98
CA GLY A 57 -9.13 9.53 -0.63
C GLY A 57 -8.06 9.19 0.40
N ILE A 58 -6.84 9.61 0.16
CA ILE A 58 -5.71 9.32 1.03
C ILE A 58 -5.02 10.61 1.41
N VAL A 59 -4.92 10.87 2.73
CA VAL A 59 -4.22 12.06 3.20
C VAL A 59 -2.72 11.84 3.06
N ALA A 60 -2.05 12.77 2.37
CA ALA A 60 -0.63 12.63 2.06
C ALA A 60 0.20 13.02 3.27
N GLU A 61 0.62 12.03 4.04
CA GLU A 61 1.54 12.19 5.16
C GLU A 61 2.70 11.24 4.98
N ASN A 62 3.83 11.56 5.59
CA ASN A 62 5.00 10.69 5.49
C ASN A 62 4.91 9.61 6.56
N ARG A 63 3.99 8.69 6.36
CA ARG A 63 3.70 7.61 7.30
C ARG A 63 3.57 6.29 6.56
N LEU A 64 3.80 5.22 7.31
CA LEU A 64 3.63 3.87 6.78
C LEU A 64 2.21 3.66 6.24
N GLU A 65 1.21 4.16 6.96
CA GLU A 65 -0.18 4.01 6.58
C GLU A 65 -0.51 4.66 5.24
N THR A 66 0.14 5.76 4.93
CA THR A 66 -0.08 6.44 3.65
C THR A 66 0.37 5.54 2.50
N TYR A 67 1.56 5.00 2.59
CA TYR A 67 2.09 4.13 1.54
C TYR A 67 1.33 2.83 1.46
N ALA A 68 0.96 2.27 2.62
CA ALA A 68 0.17 1.05 2.65
C ALA A 68 -1.21 1.25 2.05
N SER A 69 -1.80 2.44 2.26
CA SER A 69 -3.11 2.75 1.69
C SER A 69 -3.07 2.82 0.18
N ILE A 70 -2.01 3.41 -0.38
CA ILE A 70 -1.85 3.47 -1.83
C ILE A 70 -1.76 2.06 -2.41
N LEU A 71 -0.92 1.21 -1.82
CA LEU A 71 -0.76 -0.16 -2.28
C LEU A 71 -2.05 -0.94 -2.11
N SER A 72 -2.76 -0.73 -1.00
CA SER A 72 -4.03 -1.42 -0.75
C SER A 72 -5.08 -1.05 -1.78
N ALA A 73 -5.16 0.22 -2.15
CA ALA A 73 -6.10 0.66 -3.17
C ALA A 73 -5.80 -0.03 -4.49
N LEU A 74 -4.53 -0.09 -4.87
CA LEU A 74 -4.12 -0.75 -6.11
C LEU A 74 -4.44 -2.24 -6.07
N ILE A 75 -4.16 -2.90 -4.95
CA ILE A 75 -4.44 -4.33 -4.80
C ILE A 75 -5.92 -4.62 -4.91
N CYS A 76 -6.75 -3.73 -4.37
CA CYS A 76 -8.21 -3.90 -4.42
C CYS A 76 -8.82 -3.39 -5.71
N GLY A 77 -8.00 -2.95 -6.66
CA GLY A 77 -8.49 -2.48 -7.96
C GLY A 77 -9.21 -1.16 -7.88
N LYS A 78 -8.85 -0.31 -6.93
CA LYS A 78 -9.49 0.99 -6.74
C LYS A 78 -8.55 2.11 -7.16
N ALA A 79 -9.13 3.22 -7.59
CA ALA A 79 -8.38 4.45 -7.83
C ALA A 79 -8.19 5.17 -6.50
N TYR A 80 -7.20 6.05 -6.44
CA TYR A 80 -7.00 6.84 -5.23
C TYR A 80 -6.72 8.29 -5.59
N VAL A 81 -7.02 9.17 -4.64
CA VAL A 81 -6.79 10.60 -4.74
C VAL A 81 -5.99 11.03 -3.53
N ILE A 82 -4.94 11.79 -3.77
CA ILE A 82 -4.09 12.27 -2.69
C ILE A 82 -4.62 13.61 -2.20
N LEU A 83 -4.84 13.71 -0.89
CA LEU A 83 -5.31 14.91 -0.24
C LEU A 83 -4.19 15.47 0.62
N HIS A 84 -3.98 16.77 0.56
CA HIS A 84 -2.95 17.42 1.36
C HIS A 84 -3.43 17.61 2.80
N PRO A 85 -2.59 17.32 3.78
CA PRO A 85 -3.02 17.40 5.18
C PRO A 85 -3.31 18.82 5.67
N SER A 86 -2.85 19.81 4.94
CA SER A 86 -3.10 21.20 5.33
C SER A 86 -4.49 21.71 4.96
N TYR A 87 -5.27 20.91 4.31
CA TYR A 87 -6.63 21.30 3.91
C TYR A 87 -7.64 21.01 4.98
#